data_3cfddc7902f2d1633ccb212d85a40240
#
_entry.id   3cfddc7902f2d1633ccb212d85a40240
#
_cell.length_a   1.000
_cell.length_b   1.000
_cell.length_c   1.000
_cell.angle_alpha   90.00
_cell.angle_beta   90.00
_cell.angle_gamma   90.00
#
_symmetry.space_group_name_H-M   'P 1'
#
loop_
_entity.id
_entity.type
_entity.pdbx_description
1 polymer ?
#
loop_
_entity_poly.entity_id
_entity_poly.type
_entity_poly.pdbx_seq_one_letter_code
_entity_poly.pdbx_strand_id
1 'polypeptide(L)'
;MRFRWVWLFVIMLLLAGCQPSYWVLEKDRIGEGSSELELYANYLQTHDDVKGYQVFTISEGKKMVVVSLGSSEKDKKLVVSDVKFSTKETIVTVKRKPALKANEKNPYILIGLDKIEGDLIVQDESGNSFEETDYQQ
;
A
#
# COMPACT_ATOMS: atom_id res chain seq x y z
N MET A 1 -43.19 17.69 -4.20
CA MET A 1 -42.74 16.51 -3.45
C MET A 1 -41.66 15.69 -4.15
N ARG A 2 -41.69 15.61 -5.48
CA ARG A 2 -40.69 14.83 -6.23
C ARG A 2 -39.27 15.42 -6.20
N PHE A 3 -39.13 16.74 -6.03
CA PHE A 3 -37.82 17.41 -6.02
C PHE A 3 -36.96 17.15 -4.77
N ARG A 4 -37.57 16.88 -3.63
CA ARG A 4 -36.84 16.58 -2.38
C ARG A 4 -36.08 15.26 -2.43
N TRP A 5 -36.64 14.26 -3.08
CA TRP A 5 -36.02 12.94 -3.22
C TRP A 5 -34.86 12.95 -4.20
N VAL A 6 -34.94 13.75 -5.26
CA VAL A 6 -33.87 13.90 -6.25
C VAL A 6 -32.65 14.58 -5.62
N TRP A 7 -32.87 15.60 -4.78
CA TRP A 7 -31.79 16.29 -4.08
C TRP A 7 -31.07 15.37 -3.07
N LEU A 8 -31.80 14.55 -2.33
CA LEU A 8 -31.24 13.57 -1.42
C LEU A 8 -30.38 12.54 -2.17
N PHE A 9 -30.83 12.11 -3.34
CA PHE A 9 -30.09 11.14 -4.15
C PHE A 9 -28.80 11.75 -4.73
N VAL A 10 -28.83 13.00 -5.16
CA VAL A 10 -27.66 13.73 -5.66
C VAL A 10 -26.64 13.95 -4.56
N ILE A 11 -27.07 14.30 -3.34
CA ILE A 11 -26.19 14.47 -2.18
C ILE A 11 -25.52 13.13 -1.80
N MET A 12 -26.25 12.03 -1.88
CA MET A 12 -25.72 10.70 -1.60
C MET A 12 -24.64 10.27 -2.63
N LEU A 13 -24.86 10.62 -3.90
CA LEU A 13 -23.88 10.37 -4.96
C LEU A 13 -22.61 11.22 -4.79
N LEU A 14 -22.75 12.46 -4.35
CA LEU A 14 -21.60 13.34 -4.08
C LEU A 14 -20.78 12.86 -2.89
N LEU A 15 -21.41 12.32 -1.84
CA LEU A 15 -20.72 11.75 -0.69
C LEU A 15 -20.00 10.45 -1.04
N ALA A 16 -20.54 9.62 -1.93
CA ALA A 16 -19.91 8.39 -2.39
C ALA A 16 -18.63 8.65 -3.21
N GLY A 17 -18.53 9.80 -3.90
CA GLY A 17 -17.36 10.18 -4.70
C GLY A 17 -16.17 10.70 -3.89
N CYS A 18 -16.32 10.91 -2.57
CA CYS A 18 -15.28 11.49 -1.71
C CYS A 18 -14.54 10.46 -0.85
N GLN A 19 -14.73 9.16 -1.08
CA GLN A 19 -14.03 8.12 -0.30
C GLN A 19 -12.58 7.98 -0.75
N PRO A 20 -11.63 7.85 0.20
CA PRO A 20 -10.24 7.57 -0.13
C PRO A 20 -10.11 6.28 -0.93
N SER A 21 -9.16 6.23 -1.83
CA SER A 21 -8.91 5.06 -2.65
C SER A 21 -7.45 4.61 -2.53
N TYR A 22 -7.19 3.40 -3.00
CA TYR A 22 -5.85 2.85 -3.08
C TYR A 22 -5.60 2.29 -4.49
N TRP A 23 -4.33 2.10 -4.81
CA TRP A 23 -3.91 1.45 -6.05
C TRP A 23 -2.61 0.69 -5.80
N VAL A 24 -2.28 -0.24 -6.68
CA VAL A 24 -1.01 -0.96 -6.63
C VAL A 24 -0.16 -0.46 -7.80
N LEU A 25 1.04 0.03 -7.50
CA LEU A 25 1.98 0.48 -8.52
C LEU A 25 2.77 -0.71 -9.05
N GLU A 26 2.79 -0.88 -10.37
CA GLU A 26 3.57 -1.91 -11.01
C GLU A 26 5.07 -1.60 -10.89
N LYS A 27 5.88 -2.64 -10.67
CA LYS A 27 7.32 -2.48 -10.41
C LYS A 27 8.10 -1.89 -11.59
N ASP A 28 7.65 -2.14 -12.80
CA ASP A 28 8.25 -1.56 -14.01
C ASP A 28 7.95 -0.07 -14.16
N ARG A 29 7.05 0.48 -13.36
CA ARG A 29 6.66 1.88 -13.37
C ARG A 29 7.14 2.66 -12.15
N ILE A 30 8.04 2.10 -11.36
CA ILE A 30 8.56 2.74 -10.13
C ILE A 30 9.18 4.11 -10.43
N GLY A 31 9.93 4.24 -11.51
CA GLY A 31 10.58 5.49 -11.89
C GLY A 31 9.61 6.64 -12.16
N GLU A 32 8.37 6.34 -12.49
CA GLU A 32 7.32 7.36 -12.69
C GLU A 32 6.79 7.91 -11.36
N GLY A 33 6.94 7.17 -10.26
CA GLY A 33 6.44 7.55 -8.96
C GLY A 33 7.37 8.50 -8.22
N SER A 34 8.62 8.11 -8.06
CA SER A 34 9.67 8.94 -7.46
C SER A 34 11.02 8.22 -7.53
N SER A 35 12.11 8.99 -7.52
CA SER A 35 13.46 8.43 -7.44
C SER A 35 13.72 7.75 -6.09
N GLU A 36 13.08 8.20 -5.02
CA GLU A 36 13.20 7.61 -3.69
C GLU A 36 12.63 6.20 -3.64
N LEU A 37 11.52 5.95 -4.32
CA LEU A 37 10.93 4.61 -4.43
C LEU A 37 11.87 3.65 -5.14
N GLU A 38 12.48 4.11 -6.23
CA GLU A 38 13.45 3.30 -6.99
C GLU A 38 14.67 2.95 -6.14
N LEU A 39 15.19 3.93 -5.40
CA LEU A 39 16.31 3.70 -4.48
C LEU A 39 15.95 2.70 -3.38
N TYR A 40 14.76 2.81 -2.82
CA TYR A 40 14.32 1.87 -1.78
C TYR A 40 14.09 0.47 -2.34
N ALA A 41 13.50 0.35 -3.53
CA ALA A 41 13.32 -0.94 -4.18
C ALA A 41 14.66 -1.64 -4.42
N ASN A 42 15.66 -0.91 -4.87
CA ASN A 42 17.03 -1.43 -5.03
C ASN A 42 17.67 -1.78 -3.70
N TYR A 43 17.45 -0.98 -2.67
CA TYR A 43 17.89 -1.26 -1.31
C TYR A 43 17.34 -2.60 -0.80
N LEU A 44 16.07 -2.89 -1.04
CA LEU A 44 15.47 -4.16 -0.64
C LEU A 44 16.11 -5.37 -1.32
N GLN A 45 16.59 -5.21 -2.55
CA GLN A 45 17.25 -6.30 -3.28
C GLN A 45 18.71 -6.51 -2.85
N THR A 46 19.36 -5.51 -2.29
CA THR A 46 20.71 -5.60 -1.75
C THR A 46 20.74 -5.88 -0.24
N HIS A 47 19.65 -5.57 0.45
CA HIS A 47 19.43 -5.85 1.87
C HIS A 47 18.22 -6.77 1.98
N ASP A 48 18.39 -7.99 1.52
CA ASP A 48 17.28 -8.92 1.27
C ASP A 48 16.67 -9.53 2.53
N ASP A 49 17.24 -9.27 3.70
CA ASP A 49 16.69 -9.65 5.01
C ASP A 49 15.66 -8.64 5.55
N VAL A 50 15.49 -7.49 4.90
CA VAL A 50 14.58 -6.43 5.37
C VAL A 50 13.12 -6.88 5.18
N LYS A 51 12.41 -7.00 6.30
CA LYS A 51 11.00 -7.33 6.36
C LYS A 51 10.26 -6.22 7.06
N GLY A 52 9.17 -5.73 6.47
CA GLY A 52 8.37 -4.68 7.07
C GLY A 52 7.82 -3.73 6.03
N TYR A 53 7.46 -2.53 6.45
CA TYR A 53 6.95 -1.52 5.53
C TYR A 53 7.69 -0.20 5.70
N GLN A 54 7.64 0.61 4.66
CA GLN A 54 8.14 1.99 4.64
C GLN A 54 7.14 2.87 3.90
N VAL A 55 6.97 4.11 4.36
CA VAL A 55 6.03 5.06 3.76
C VAL A 55 6.79 6.19 3.09
N PHE A 56 6.42 6.50 1.85
CA PHE A 56 6.97 7.61 1.08
C PHE A 56 5.85 8.56 0.70
N THR A 57 6.15 9.86 0.71
CA THR A 57 5.24 10.85 0.17
C THR A 57 5.56 11.04 -1.31
N ILE A 58 4.56 10.86 -2.15
CA ILE A 58 4.68 11.02 -3.59
C ILE A 58 3.94 12.28 -4.05
N SER A 59 3.76 12.47 -5.36
CA SER A 59 3.13 13.67 -5.91
C SER A 59 1.73 13.91 -5.33
N GLU A 60 1.37 15.18 -5.19
CA GLU A 60 0.07 15.64 -4.67
C GLU A 60 -0.21 15.24 -3.22
N GLY A 61 0.84 14.94 -2.44
CA GLY A 61 0.70 14.56 -1.03
C GLY A 61 0.21 13.15 -0.80
N LYS A 62 0.07 12.36 -1.86
CA LYS A 62 -0.31 10.96 -1.74
C LYS A 62 0.81 10.14 -1.11
N LYS A 63 0.45 9.00 -0.53
CA LYS A 63 1.40 8.13 0.18
C LYS A 63 1.61 6.83 -0.58
N MET A 64 2.85 6.35 -0.55
CA MET A 64 3.19 5.04 -1.08
C MET A 64 3.72 4.18 0.06
N VAL A 65 3.02 3.09 0.34
CA VAL A 65 3.43 2.11 1.35
C VAL A 65 4.12 0.96 0.62
N VAL A 66 5.38 0.72 0.97
CA VAL A 66 6.17 -0.38 0.40
C VAL A 66 6.30 -1.47 1.46
N VAL A 67 5.77 -2.64 1.18
CA VAL A 67 5.79 -3.78 2.10
C VAL A 67 6.71 -4.85 1.55
N SER A 68 7.64 -5.35 2.38
CA SER A 68 8.59 -6.39 2.00
C SER A 68 8.50 -7.60 2.92
N LEU A 69 8.76 -8.78 2.37
CA LEU A 69 8.68 -10.06 3.09
C LEU A 69 10.01 -10.56 3.65
N GLY A 70 11.12 -10.11 3.09
CA GLY A 70 12.43 -10.68 3.38
C GLY A 70 12.72 -11.91 2.52
N SER A 71 14.00 -12.27 2.43
CA SER A 71 14.49 -13.37 1.58
C SER A 71 14.04 -14.75 2.03
N SER A 72 13.66 -14.91 3.30
CA SER A 72 13.13 -16.19 3.80
C SER A 72 11.82 -16.59 3.12
N GLU A 73 11.12 -15.63 2.51
CA GLU A 73 9.86 -15.82 1.81
C GLU A 73 9.97 -15.47 0.32
N LYS A 74 11.14 -15.63 -0.29
CA LYS A 74 11.38 -15.30 -1.70
C LYS A 74 10.54 -16.11 -2.69
N ASP A 75 9.97 -17.21 -2.25
CA ASP A 75 9.05 -18.05 -3.02
C ASP A 75 7.61 -17.53 -3.00
N LYS A 76 7.37 -16.43 -2.32
CA LYS A 76 6.05 -15.80 -2.20
C LYS A 76 6.01 -14.47 -2.93
N LYS A 77 4.80 -14.03 -3.27
CA LYS A 77 4.51 -12.67 -3.71
C LYS A 77 3.40 -12.09 -2.85
N LEU A 78 3.39 -10.76 -2.75
CA LEU A 78 2.37 -10.05 -2.02
C LEU A 78 1.29 -9.53 -2.95
N VAL A 79 0.05 -9.60 -2.50
CA VAL A 79 -1.10 -8.92 -3.12
C VAL A 79 -1.89 -8.21 -2.03
N VAL A 80 -2.61 -7.15 -2.39
CA VAL A 80 -3.50 -6.46 -1.46
C VAL A 80 -4.78 -7.26 -1.32
N SER A 81 -5.15 -7.54 -0.07
CA SER A 81 -6.41 -8.20 0.26
C SER A 81 -7.51 -7.15 0.50
N ASP A 82 -7.17 -6.09 1.25
CA ASP A 82 -8.13 -5.06 1.64
C ASP A 82 -7.41 -3.81 2.13
N VAL A 83 -8.04 -2.65 1.99
CA VAL A 83 -7.61 -1.40 2.60
C VAL A 83 -8.83 -0.74 3.24
N LYS A 84 -8.77 -0.48 4.53
CA LYS A 84 -9.83 0.19 5.28
C LYS A 84 -9.36 1.55 5.75
N PHE A 85 -10.17 2.57 5.49
CA PHE A 85 -9.92 3.93 5.93
C PHE A 85 -10.92 4.30 7.02
N SER A 86 -10.42 4.78 8.15
CA SER A 86 -11.25 5.37 9.20
C SER A 86 -10.54 6.60 9.76
N THR A 87 -11.23 7.40 10.55
CA THR A 87 -10.64 8.61 11.15
C THR A 87 -9.52 8.29 12.14
N LYS A 88 -9.53 7.10 12.74
CA LYS A 88 -8.56 6.69 13.76
C LYS A 88 -7.39 5.91 13.18
N GLU A 89 -7.61 5.17 12.09
CA GLU A 89 -6.58 4.29 11.54
C GLU A 89 -6.83 3.97 10.07
N THR A 90 -5.75 3.68 9.37
CA THR A 90 -5.76 3.16 8.00
C THR A 90 -5.15 1.76 8.05
N ILE A 91 -5.92 0.75 7.66
CA ILE A 91 -5.50 -0.65 7.75
C ILE A 91 -5.30 -1.20 6.34
N VAL A 92 -4.05 -1.58 6.05
CA VAL A 92 -3.67 -2.24 4.80
C VAL A 92 -3.47 -3.72 5.10
N THR A 93 -4.26 -4.58 4.48
CA THR A 93 -4.15 -6.03 4.63
C THR A 93 -3.59 -6.61 3.35
N VAL A 94 -2.50 -7.35 3.47
CA VAL A 94 -1.84 -8.04 2.36
C VAL A 94 -1.92 -9.54 2.57
N LYS A 95 -1.82 -10.29 1.47
CA LYS A 95 -1.74 -11.75 1.54
C LYS A 95 -0.60 -12.26 0.68
N ARG A 96 -0.10 -13.43 1.07
CA ARG A 96 0.96 -14.13 0.36
C ARG A 96 0.35 -15.09 -0.64
N LYS A 97 0.91 -15.12 -1.84
CA LYS A 97 0.59 -16.13 -2.85
C LYS A 97 1.87 -16.78 -3.33
N PRO A 98 1.83 -18.03 -3.79
CA PRO A 98 3.02 -18.64 -4.40
C PRO A 98 3.50 -17.82 -5.60
N ALA A 99 4.81 -17.59 -5.69
CA ALA A 99 5.43 -16.97 -6.85
C ALA A 99 5.96 -18.05 -7.78
N LEU A 100 5.51 -18.04 -9.05
CA LEU A 100 5.92 -19.03 -10.05
C LEU A 100 7.38 -18.89 -10.46
N LYS A 101 7.94 -17.68 -10.33
CA LYS A 101 9.36 -17.39 -10.59
C LYS A 101 9.87 -16.47 -9.51
N ALA A 102 10.87 -16.92 -8.76
CA ALA A 102 11.54 -16.08 -7.75
C ALA A 102 12.54 -15.16 -8.46
N ASN A 103 12.05 -14.05 -9.01
CA ASN A 103 12.88 -13.06 -9.70
C ASN A 103 13.47 -12.04 -8.71
N GLU A 104 12.97 -12.01 -7.48
CA GLU A 104 13.36 -11.03 -6.48
C GLU A 104 13.96 -11.72 -5.27
N LYS A 105 15.05 -11.16 -4.76
CA LYS A 105 15.69 -11.64 -3.52
C LYS A 105 14.83 -11.34 -2.31
N ASN A 106 14.13 -10.20 -2.35
CA ASN A 106 13.24 -9.75 -1.30
C ASN A 106 11.91 -9.33 -1.96
N PRO A 107 10.86 -10.15 -1.84
CA PRO A 107 9.56 -9.80 -2.42
C PRO A 107 8.96 -8.56 -1.75
N TYR A 108 8.43 -7.65 -2.55
CA TYR A 108 7.80 -6.44 -2.06
C TYR A 108 6.60 -6.04 -2.93
N ILE A 109 5.78 -5.14 -2.39
CA ILE A 109 4.63 -4.57 -3.09
C ILE A 109 4.59 -3.06 -2.82
N LEU A 110 4.14 -2.31 -3.81
CA LEU A 110 4.00 -0.85 -3.76
C LEU A 110 2.51 -0.50 -3.74
N ILE A 111 2.03 0.01 -2.60
CA ILE A 111 0.63 0.30 -2.40
C ILE A 111 0.45 1.81 -2.25
N GLY A 112 -0.21 2.43 -3.24
CA GLY A 112 -0.52 3.85 -3.20
C GLY A 112 -1.80 4.09 -2.42
N LEU A 113 -1.78 5.12 -1.57
CA LEU A 113 -2.94 5.56 -0.80
C LEU A 113 -3.17 7.05 -1.06
N ASP A 114 -4.42 7.45 -1.27
CA ASP A 114 -4.75 8.87 -1.39
C ASP A 114 -4.31 9.64 -0.15
N LYS A 115 -4.50 9.03 1.02
CA LYS A 115 -4.08 9.60 2.30
C LYS A 115 -3.99 8.50 3.35
N ILE A 116 -3.30 8.81 4.43
CA ILE A 116 -3.28 7.99 5.65
C ILE A 116 -3.98 8.80 6.73
N GLU A 117 -5.08 8.28 7.27
CA GLU A 117 -5.77 8.87 8.39
C GLU A 117 -5.42 8.12 9.66
N GLY A 118 -5.04 8.87 10.72
CA GLY A 118 -4.68 8.28 11.99
C GLY A 118 -3.45 7.38 11.90
N ASP A 119 -3.47 6.29 12.62
CA ASP A 119 -2.38 5.32 12.64
C ASP A 119 -2.43 4.40 11.42
N LEU A 120 -1.27 4.12 10.84
CA LEU A 120 -1.16 3.15 9.77
C LEU A 120 -0.88 1.76 10.34
N ILE A 121 -1.71 0.81 9.98
CA ILE A 121 -1.53 -0.61 10.33
C ILE A 121 -1.36 -1.38 9.03
N VAL A 122 -0.25 -2.08 8.89
CA VAL A 122 0.02 -3.00 7.78
C VAL A 122 0.05 -4.40 8.34
N GLN A 123 -0.83 -5.28 7.87
CA GLN A 123 -1.00 -6.61 8.41
C GLN A 123 -1.23 -7.64 7.32
N ASP A 124 -1.04 -8.92 7.65
CA ASP A 124 -1.45 -10.02 6.79
C ASP A 124 -2.87 -10.49 7.12
N GLU A 125 -3.38 -11.48 6.39
CA GLU A 125 -4.74 -12.00 6.59
C GLU A 125 -4.92 -12.72 7.94
N SER A 126 -3.82 -13.16 8.57
CA SER A 126 -3.85 -13.77 9.89
C SER A 126 -3.88 -12.73 11.02
N GLY A 127 -3.81 -11.45 10.67
CA GLY A 127 -3.78 -10.36 11.64
C GLY A 127 -2.39 -10.04 12.19
N ASN A 128 -1.34 -10.64 11.65
CA ASN A 128 0.04 -10.35 12.05
C ASN A 128 0.48 -9.02 11.41
N SER A 129 0.91 -8.07 12.24
CA SER A 129 1.33 -6.77 11.78
C SER A 129 2.77 -6.78 11.28
N PHE A 130 3.02 -6.01 10.22
CA PHE A 130 4.38 -5.66 9.78
C PHE A 130 4.83 -4.44 10.55
N GLU A 131 6.12 -4.37 10.87
CA GLU A 131 6.71 -3.21 11.52
C GLU A 131 7.33 -2.27 10.48
N GLU A 132 7.45 -0.99 10.83
CA GLU A 132 8.15 -0.02 10.00
C GLU A 132 9.65 -0.34 9.98
N THR A 133 10.27 -0.29 8.80
CA THR A 133 11.70 -0.58 8.65
C THR A 133 12.56 0.58 9.14
N ASP A 134 13.84 0.31 9.42
CA ASP A 134 14.80 1.32 9.89
C ASP A 134 15.38 2.19 8.77
N TYR A 135 14.86 2.09 7.57
CA TYR A 135 15.36 2.84 6.43
C TYR A 135 15.18 4.35 6.65
N GLN A 136 16.26 5.09 6.53
CA GLN A 136 16.24 6.54 6.66
C GLN A 136 16.20 7.18 5.28
N GLN A 137 15.17 7.99 5.09
CA GLN A 137 14.95 8.75 3.87
C GLN A 137 15.80 10.02 3.82
#